data_205d1257a3bbeaaddd379c4140a47c81
#
_entry.id   205d1257a3bbeaaddd379c4140a47c81
#
_cell.length_a   1.000
_cell.length_b   1.000
_cell.length_c   1.000
_cell.angle_alpha   90.00
_cell.angle_beta   90.00
_cell.angle_gamma   90.00
#
_symmetry.space_group_name_H-M   'P 1'
#
loop_
_entity.id
_entity.type
_entity.pdbx_description
1 polymer ?
#
loop_
_entity_poly.entity_id
_entity_poly.type
_entity_poly.pdbx_seq_one_letter_code
_entity_poly.pdbx_strand_id
1 'polypeptide(L)'
;MSKFCALVNGFTAAAIAAAGLLLTIAGTDVSLSRAHAADEPKTGAADAREIVYGRPDAPVTIVEYASITCPHCASFHAEILPELKERLLDTGKAKLVFKDFPLDQLALRAAVMIRCNTGTRRNAMLDVLFSTQQSWGRSADPVGGLMNIGRAAGMTDQAIEACFNNQEIIDGVIQHRLDAEKKYDVNSTPSFVIDGKLYRGALSVEQIAVVVDSLQP
;
A
#
# COMPACT_ATOMS: atom_id res chain seq x y z
N MET A 1 39.72 53.71 25.80
CA MET A 1 41.21 53.78 25.67
C MET A 1 41.54 52.97 24.45
N SER A 2 41.92 53.66 23.49
CA SER A 2 43.12 53.72 22.63
C SER A 2 43.01 52.81 21.43
N LYS A 3 42.70 53.31 20.27
CA LYS A 3 43.60 54.02 19.27
C LYS A 3 44.39 52.99 18.46
N PHE A 4 44.41 53.01 17.24
CA PHE A 4 44.92 53.76 16.10
C PHE A 4 45.30 52.71 15.04
N CYS A 5 45.35 52.79 13.80
CA CYS A 5 45.54 53.76 12.74
C CYS A 5 45.75 52.90 11.50
N ALA A 6 45.12 53.01 10.44
CA ALA A 6 45.25 53.88 9.26
C ALA A 6 46.56 53.72 8.45
N LEU A 7 46.39 53.76 7.19
CA LEU A 7 47.09 54.33 6.03
C LEU A 7 47.63 53.29 5.04
N VAL A 8 47.21 53.30 3.84
CA VAL A 8 47.15 54.19 2.67
C VAL A 8 48.18 53.81 1.59
N ASN A 9 47.78 53.97 0.37
CA ASN A 9 48.47 54.13 -0.90
C ASN A 9 48.96 52.86 -1.60
N GLY A 10 48.85 52.74 -2.86
CA GLY A 10 48.47 53.65 -3.93
C GLY A 10 48.83 53.01 -5.28
N PHE A 11 48.13 53.44 -6.27
CA PHE A 11 48.50 53.56 -7.68
C PHE A 11 49.39 52.51 -8.36
N THR A 12 48.90 51.86 -9.39
CA THR A 12 49.20 52.33 -10.77
C THR A 12 48.42 51.54 -11.80
N ALA A 13 47.85 52.26 -12.72
CA ALA A 13 47.26 51.73 -13.93
C ALA A 13 48.35 51.30 -14.93
N ALA A 14 48.14 50.18 -15.59
CA ALA A 14 48.80 49.92 -16.85
C ALA A 14 47.83 49.22 -17.77
N ALA A 15 47.32 49.89 -18.73
CA ALA A 15 46.62 49.38 -19.88
C ALA A 15 47.60 48.68 -20.80
N ILE A 16 47.31 47.43 -21.16
CA ILE A 16 47.84 46.78 -22.37
C ILE A 16 46.72 46.20 -23.14
N ALA A 17 46.45 46.76 -24.29
CA ALA A 17 45.64 46.16 -25.35
C ALA A 17 46.44 45.05 -26.00
N ALA A 18 45.84 43.97 -26.37
CA ALA A 18 45.87 43.44 -27.72
C ALA A 18 45.49 41.97 -27.80
N ALA A 19 44.83 41.71 -28.88
CA ALA A 19 44.75 40.47 -29.67
C ALA A 19 43.74 39.41 -29.22
N GLY A 20 42.69 39.38 -30.00
CA GLY A 20 41.69 38.34 -30.05
C GLY A 20 42.26 36.98 -30.38
N LEU A 21 41.71 36.01 -29.68
CA LEU A 21 41.70 34.62 -30.15
C LEU A 21 40.29 34.10 -29.94
N LEU A 22 39.54 34.05 -31.01
CA LEU A 22 38.26 33.35 -31.06
C LEU A 22 38.51 31.85 -30.82
N LEU A 23 38.34 31.42 -29.59
CA LEU A 23 38.23 29.99 -29.29
C LEU A 23 36.77 29.63 -29.31
N THR A 24 36.32 29.00 -30.39
CA THR A 24 35.03 28.34 -30.50
C THR A 24 35.03 27.15 -29.54
N ILE A 25 34.47 27.36 -28.38
CA ILE A 25 34.21 26.25 -27.45
C ILE A 25 32.97 25.55 -28.01
N ALA A 26 33.22 24.42 -28.66
CA ALA A 26 32.16 23.47 -29.00
C ALA A 26 31.39 23.12 -27.72
N GLY A 27 30.12 23.49 -27.69
CA GLY A 27 29.21 23.17 -26.60
C GLY A 27 29.14 21.64 -26.45
N THR A 28 29.75 21.12 -25.41
CA THR A 28 29.39 19.80 -24.90
C THR A 28 28.12 19.99 -24.10
N ASP A 29 26.99 19.63 -24.71
CA ASP A 29 25.74 19.44 -24.01
C ASP A 29 25.98 18.38 -22.92
N VAL A 30 26.29 18.83 -21.72
CA VAL A 30 26.21 17.99 -20.53
C VAL A 30 24.71 17.75 -20.29
N SER A 31 24.21 16.70 -20.89
CA SER A 31 22.90 16.16 -20.57
C SER A 31 22.94 15.77 -19.09
N LEU A 32 22.51 16.68 -18.22
CA LEU A 32 22.21 16.37 -16.82
C LEU A 32 21.12 15.29 -16.85
N SER A 33 21.55 14.04 -16.72
CA SER A 33 20.66 12.92 -16.43
C SER A 33 19.87 13.32 -15.19
N ARG A 34 18.62 13.69 -15.44
CA ARG A 34 17.62 13.94 -14.42
C ARG A 34 17.53 12.67 -13.61
N ALA A 35 18.21 12.65 -12.44
CA ALA A 35 18.04 11.60 -11.47
C ALA A 35 16.53 11.39 -11.32
N HIS A 36 16.07 10.18 -11.53
CA HIS A 36 14.71 9.78 -11.22
C HIS A 36 14.48 10.16 -9.76
N ALA A 37 13.75 11.23 -9.55
CA ALA A 37 13.16 11.49 -8.26
C ALA A 37 12.40 10.24 -7.90
N ALA A 38 12.78 9.58 -6.82
CA ALA A 38 11.99 8.52 -6.23
C ALA A 38 10.55 9.04 -6.16
N ASP A 39 9.63 8.28 -6.73
CA ASP A 39 8.22 8.61 -6.79
C ASP A 39 7.74 8.84 -5.35
N GLU A 40 7.71 10.11 -4.93
CA GLU A 40 7.12 10.47 -3.65
C GLU A 40 5.67 9.99 -3.69
N PRO A 41 5.19 9.27 -2.67
CA PRO A 41 3.80 8.84 -2.63
C PRO A 41 2.94 10.11 -2.71
N LYS A 42 2.27 10.29 -3.83
CA LYS A 42 1.26 11.34 -4.00
C LYS A 42 0.22 11.10 -2.92
N THR A 43 0.23 11.92 -1.89
CA THR A 43 -0.83 12.04 -0.90
C THR A 43 -2.04 12.66 -1.60
N GLY A 44 -2.76 11.85 -2.35
CA GLY A 44 -3.94 12.31 -3.08
C GLY A 44 -4.63 11.13 -3.73
N ALA A 45 -5.90 10.98 -3.45
CA ALA A 45 -6.82 9.93 -3.86
C ALA A 45 -6.43 8.54 -3.30
N ALA A 46 -7.19 8.08 -2.31
CA ALA A 46 -7.18 6.68 -1.90
C ALA A 46 -7.22 5.84 -3.17
N ASP A 47 -6.13 5.09 -3.41
CA ASP A 47 -6.11 4.20 -4.58
C ASP A 47 -7.22 3.17 -4.39
N ALA A 48 -8.38 3.43 -5.01
CA ALA A 48 -9.58 2.59 -4.97
C ALA A 48 -9.35 1.23 -5.65
N ARG A 49 -8.10 0.95 -6.10
CA ARG A 49 -7.79 -0.32 -6.71
C ARG A 49 -7.95 -1.44 -5.70
N GLU A 50 -8.61 -2.46 -6.16
CA GLU A 50 -8.84 -3.68 -5.40
C GLU A 50 -7.52 -4.39 -5.07
N ILE A 51 -7.49 -5.09 -3.94
CA ILE A 51 -6.43 -6.03 -3.62
C ILE A 51 -6.81 -7.35 -4.27
N VAL A 52 -6.03 -7.75 -5.28
CA VAL A 52 -6.34 -8.94 -6.09
C VAL A 52 -5.20 -9.94 -5.98
N TYR A 53 -5.56 -11.21 -5.76
CA TYR A 53 -4.69 -12.36 -5.89
C TYR A 53 -5.13 -13.17 -7.12
N GLY A 54 -4.15 -13.64 -7.89
CA GLY A 54 -4.38 -14.33 -9.16
C GLY A 54 -4.45 -13.38 -10.36
N ARG A 55 -4.89 -13.89 -11.47
CA ARG A 55 -4.95 -13.16 -12.73
C ARG A 55 -6.15 -12.21 -12.76
N PRO A 56 -5.96 -10.91 -13.07
CA PRO A 56 -7.07 -9.94 -13.09
C PRO A 56 -8.17 -10.28 -14.09
N ASP A 57 -7.83 -11.01 -15.17
CA ASP A 57 -8.73 -11.42 -16.24
C ASP A 57 -9.39 -12.79 -16.00
N ALA A 58 -9.16 -13.42 -14.84
CA ALA A 58 -9.77 -14.70 -14.50
C ALA A 58 -11.31 -14.62 -14.52
N PRO A 59 -12.00 -15.64 -15.08
CA PRO A 59 -13.45 -15.61 -15.33
C PRO A 59 -14.27 -15.58 -14.03
N VAL A 60 -13.80 -16.26 -12.99
CA VAL A 60 -14.53 -16.33 -11.70
C VAL A 60 -13.90 -15.38 -10.70
N THR A 61 -14.72 -14.56 -10.08
CA THR A 61 -14.29 -13.66 -8.99
C THR A 61 -14.79 -14.19 -7.64
N ILE A 62 -13.85 -14.43 -6.74
CA ILE A 62 -14.09 -14.73 -5.34
C ILE A 62 -13.86 -13.43 -4.57
N VAL A 63 -14.88 -12.85 -3.95
CA VAL A 63 -14.73 -11.66 -3.09
C VAL A 63 -14.65 -12.14 -1.65
N GLU A 64 -13.54 -11.86 -0.98
CA GLU A 64 -13.36 -12.09 0.44
C GLU A 64 -13.63 -10.80 1.22
N TYR A 65 -14.59 -10.84 2.13
CA TYR A 65 -14.79 -9.79 3.14
C TYR A 65 -14.14 -10.22 4.44
N ALA A 66 -13.11 -9.47 4.85
CA ALA A 66 -12.29 -9.86 6.00
C ALA A 66 -11.92 -8.66 6.89
N SER A 67 -11.69 -8.97 8.16
CA SER A 67 -11.17 -8.04 9.15
C SER A 67 -9.74 -8.40 9.53
N ILE A 68 -8.87 -7.40 9.59
CA ILE A 68 -7.46 -7.62 9.92
C ILE A 68 -7.26 -8.08 11.38
N THR A 69 -8.24 -7.86 12.26
CA THR A 69 -8.20 -8.37 13.64
C THR A 69 -8.88 -9.73 13.81
N CYS A 70 -9.54 -10.26 12.77
CA CYS A 70 -10.24 -11.54 12.85
C CYS A 70 -9.25 -12.73 12.78
N PRO A 71 -9.18 -13.60 13.81
CA PRO A 71 -8.27 -14.75 13.79
C PRO A 71 -8.58 -15.76 12.66
N HIS A 72 -9.86 -15.97 12.35
CA HIS A 72 -10.24 -16.88 11.27
C HIS A 72 -9.84 -16.36 9.89
N CYS A 73 -9.80 -15.03 9.69
CA CYS A 73 -9.25 -14.43 8.46
C CYS A 73 -7.74 -14.67 8.38
N ALA A 74 -7.01 -14.49 9.48
CA ALA A 74 -5.57 -14.78 9.54
C ALA A 74 -5.29 -16.27 9.24
N SER A 75 -6.07 -17.20 9.82
CA SER A 75 -5.95 -18.63 9.51
C SER A 75 -6.23 -18.92 8.03
N PHE A 76 -7.27 -18.32 7.44
CA PHE A 76 -7.53 -18.46 6.01
C PHE A 76 -6.33 -18.02 5.16
N HIS A 77 -5.75 -16.86 5.45
CA HIS A 77 -4.59 -16.35 4.72
C HIS A 77 -3.32 -17.19 4.93
N ALA A 78 -3.14 -17.80 6.12
CA ALA A 78 -1.97 -18.61 6.42
C ALA A 78 -2.07 -20.06 5.88
N GLU A 79 -3.26 -20.66 5.92
CA GLU A 79 -3.44 -22.10 5.74
C GLU A 79 -4.16 -22.44 4.43
N ILE A 80 -5.12 -21.62 4.02
CA ILE A 80 -6.00 -21.92 2.85
C ILE A 80 -5.55 -21.15 1.60
N LEU A 81 -5.25 -19.87 1.74
CA LEU A 81 -4.90 -19.03 0.59
C LEU A 81 -3.68 -19.53 -0.21
N PRO A 82 -2.60 -20.08 0.41
CA PRO A 82 -1.48 -20.61 -0.37
C PRO A 82 -1.91 -21.74 -1.33
N GLU A 83 -2.65 -22.71 -0.86
CA GLU A 83 -3.17 -23.81 -1.69
C GLU A 83 -4.20 -23.31 -2.70
N LEU A 84 -5.06 -22.36 -2.30
CA LEU A 84 -6.03 -21.74 -3.19
C LEU A 84 -5.32 -21.00 -4.35
N LYS A 85 -4.21 -20.32 -4.06
CA LYS A 85 -3.38 -19.68 -5.09
C LYS A 85 -2.87 -20.72 -6.08
N GLU A 86 -2.21 -21.75 -5.62
CA GLU A 86 -1.65 -22.79 -6.47
C GLU A 86 -2.69 -23.45 -7.36
N ARG A 87 -3.85 -23.81 -6.80
CA ARG A 87 -4.86 -24.62 -7.51
C ARG A 87 -5.80 -23.82 -8.40
N LEU A 88 -6.13 -22.59 -8.03
CA LEU A 88 -7.20 -21.84 -8.72
C LEU A 88 -6.75 -20.45 -9.20
N LEU A 89 -5.95 -19.71 -8.41
CA LEU A 89 -5.66 -18.32 -8.74
C LEU A 89 -4.51 -18.21 -9.76
N ASP A 90 -3.41 -18.91 -9.53
CA ASP A 90 -2.23 -18.88 -10.40
C ASP A 90 -2.49 -19.62 -11.73
N THR A 91 -3.41 -20.60 -11.70
CA THR A 91 -3.89 -21.28 -12.92
C THR A 91 -4.81 -20.41 -13.77
N GLY A 92 -5.32 -19.29 -13.22
CA GLY A 92 -6.23 -18.39 -13.91
C GLY A 92 -7.68 -18.85 -13.93
N LYS A 93 -8.07 -19.90 -13.19
CA LYS A 93 -9.47 -20.33 -13.07
C LYS A 93 -10.32 -19.32 -12.31
N ALA A 94 -9.73 -18.68 -11.28
CA ALA A 94 -10.39 -17.67 -10.49
C ALA A 94 -9.41 -16.57 -10.08
N LYS A 95 -9.94 -15.46 -9.59
CA LYS A 95 -9.21 -14.44 -8.83
C LYS A 95 -9.89 -14.23 -7.48
N LEU A 96 -9.09 -13.89 -6.47
CA LEU A 96 -9.60 -13.49 -5.17
C LEU A 96 -9.43 -11.97 -5.01
N VAL A 97 -10.52 -11.30 -4.68
CA VAL A 97 -10.58 -9.86 -4.41
C VAL A 97 -10.83 -9.67 -2.93
N PHE A 98 -9.86 -9.07 -2.25
CA PHE A 98 -9.99 -8.73 -0.83
C PHE A 98 -10.75 -7.41 -0.66
N LYS A 99 -11.74 -7.42 0.23
CA LYS A 99 -12.51 -6.25 0.65
C LYS A 99 -12.47 -6.10 2.17
N ASP A 100 -12.23 -4.86 2.61
CA ASP A 100 -12.22 -4.54 4.02
C ASP A 100 -13.61 -4.71 4.66
N PHE A 101 -13.63 -5.40 5.78
CA PHE A 101 -14.79 -5.51 6.65
C PHE A 101 -14.35 -5.37 8.11
N PRO A 102 -13.92 -4.16 8.54
CA PRO A 102 -13.38 -3.96 9.88
C PRO A 102 -14.43 -4.23 10.96
N LEU A 103 -14.10 -5.07 11.94
CA LEU A 103 -14.97 -5.40 13.06
C LEU A 103 -14.82 -4.44 14.24
N ASP A 104 -13.71 -3.73 14.32
CA ASP A 104 -13.35 -2.82 15.40
C ASP A 104 -12.46 -1.66 14.91
N GLN A 105 -12.15 -0.73 15.81
CA GLN A 105 -11.33 0.44 15.49
C GLN A 105 -9.88 0.10 15.15
N LEU A 106 -9.34 -0.97 15.73
CA LEU A 106 -7.99 -1.43 15.44
C LEU A 106 -7.92 -2.02 14.03
N ALA A 107 -8.93 -2.82 13.65
CA ALA A 107 -9.10 -3.33 12.30
C ALA A 107 -9.23 -2.20 11.27
N LEU A 108 -9.99 -1.15 11.60
CA LEU A 108 -10.13 0.02 10.74
C LEU A 108 -8.77 0.70 10.51
N ARG A 109 -7.98 0.94 11.55
CA ARG A 109 -6.64 1.52 11.42
C ARG A 109 -5.71 0.65 10.59
N ALA A 110 -5.74 -0.67 10.81
CA ALA A 110 -4.94 -1.61 10.01
C ALA A 110 -5.34 -1.60 8.54
N ALA A 111 -6.64 -1.59 8.23
CA ALA A 111 -7.16 -1.48 6.87
C ALA A 111 -6.74 -0.15 6.21
N VAL A 112 -6.87 0.97 6.92
CA VAL A 112 -6.42 2.29 6.45
C VAL A 112 -4.93 2.26 6.10
N MET A 113 -4.08 1.67 6.97
CA MET A 113 -2.64 1.56 6.69
C MET A 113 -2.35 0.72 5.44
N ILE A 114 -3.10 -0.36 5.20
CA ILE A 114 -3.00 -1.13 3.96
C ILE A 114 -3.33 -0.25 2.76
N ARG A 115 -4.42 0.52 2.83
CA ARG A 115 -4.93 1.36 1.74
C ARG A 115 -4.05 2.58 1.43
N CYS A 116 -3.24 3.03 2.38
CA CYS A 116 -2.23 4.06 2.15
C CYS A 116 -1.06 3.56 1.26
N ASN A 117 -0.91 2.26 1.10
CA ASN A 117 0.08 1.67 0.21
C ASN A 117 -0.53 1.41 -1.17
N THR A 118 0.31 1.34 -2.20
CA THR A 118 -0.10 1.10 -3.58
C THR A 118 0.57 -0.12 -4.19
N GLY A 119 -0.05 -0.72 -5.20
CA GLY A 119 0.52 -1.84 -5.94
C GLY A 119 0.94 -3.01 -5.05
N THR A 120 2.10 -3.59 -5.30
CA THR A 120 2.61 -4.76 -4.57
C THR A 120 2.85 -4.51 -3.07
N ARG A 121 3.14 -3.26 -2.68
CA ARG A 121 3.31 -2.91 -1.25
C ARG A 121 2.01 -3.07 -0.47
N ARG A 122 0.86 -2.79 -1.09
CA ARG A 122 -0.45 -2.96 -0.45
C ARG A 122 -0.70 -4.42 -0.14
N ASN A 123 -0.49 -5.33 -1.11
CA ASN A 123 -0.65 -6.76 -0.90
C ASN A 123 0.33 -7.27 0.16
N ALA A 124 1.61 -6.87 0.08
CA ALA A 124 2.61 -7.24 1.08
C ALA A 124 2.26 -6.75 2.50
N MET A 125 1.71 -5.54 2.62
CA MET A 125 1.23 -5.02 3.91
C MET A 125 0.09 -5.86 4.47
N LEU A 126 -0.87 -6.27 3.62
CA LEU A 126 -1.96 -7.17 4.01
C LEU A 126 -1.43 -8.51 4.50
N ASP A 127 -0.51 -9.12 3.74
CA ASP A 127 0.09 -10.42 4.08
C ASP A 127 0.86 -10.35 5.41
N VAL A 128 1.65 -9.28 5.63
CA VAL A 128 2.39 -9.08 6.89
C VAL A 128 1.44 -8.89 8.06
N LEU A 129 0.39 -8.10 7.91
CA LEU A 129 -0.56 -7.84 8.98
C LEU A 129 -1.31 -9.10 9.41
N PHE A 130 -1.69 -9.96 8.47
CA PHE A 130 -2.30 -11.25 8.81
C PHE A 130 -1.30 -12.22 9.41
N SER A 131 -0.12 -12.40 8.82
CA SER A 131 0.88 -13.36 9.29
C SER A 131 1.43 -13.02 10.68
N THR A 132 1.42 -11.75 11.06
CA THR A 132 1.89 -11.27 12.37
C THR A 132 0.77 -10.84 13.31
N GLN A 133 -0.50 -11.09 12.96
CA GLN A 133 -1.69 -10.62 13.68
C GLN A 133 -1.64 -10.87 15.19
N GLN A 134 -1.22 -12.07 15.58
CA GLN A 134 -1.13 -12.44 17.00
C GLN A 134 -0.11 -11.58 17.77
N SER A 135 0.98 -11.20 17.10
CA SER A 135 2.07 -10.44 17.73
C SER A 135 1.68 -8.99 17.96
N TRP A 136 1.12 -8.31 16.95
CA TRP A 136 0.76 -6.90 17.08
C TRP A 136 -0.65 -6.71 17.67
N GLY A 137 -1.62 -7.52 17.27
CA GLY A 137 -3.03 -7.34 17.65
C GLY A 137 -3.35 -7.68 19.10
N ARG A 138 -2.52 -8.52 19.76
CA ARG A 138 -2.65 -8.90 21.17
C ARG A 138 -1.58 -8.29 22.07
N SER A 139 -0.74 -7.39 21.53
CA SER A 139 0.27 -6.69 22.32
C SER A 139 -0.38 -5.73 23.34
N ALA A 140 0.39 -5.30 24.34
CA ALA A 140 -0.06 -4.24 25.25
C ALA A 140 -0.27 -2.89 24.56
N ASP A 141 0.37 -2.68 23.38
CA ASP A 141 0.23 -1.52 22.51
C ASP A 141 0.02 -1.96 21.07
N PRO A 142 -1.22 -2.34 20.68
CA PRO A 142 -1.49 -2.79 19.31
C PRO A 142 -1.28 -1.70 18.25
N VAL A 143 -1.52 -0.42 18.60
CA VAL A 143 -1.30 0.70 17.68
C VAL A 143 0.18 0.91 17.42
N GLY A 144 1.00 0.86 18.47
CA GLY A 144 2.48 0.87 18.33
C GLY A 144 2.97 -0.31 17.52
N GLY A 145 2.34 -1.49 17.65
CA GLY A 145 2.60 -2.66 16.82
C GLY A 145 2.35 -2.38 15.33
N LEU A 146 1.21 -1.76 14.99
CA LEU A 146 0.92 -1.31 13.61
C LEU A 146 1.96 -0.30 13.10
N MET A 147 2.32 0.69 13.92
CA MET A 147 3.33 1.68 13.55
C MET A 147 4.69 1.02 13.27
N ASN A 148 5.09 0.03 14.06
CA ASN A 148 6.33 -0.72 13.83
C ASN A 148 6.31 -1.48 12.49
N ILE A 149 5.18 -2.06 12.12
CA ILE A 149 5.00 -2.72 10.81
C ILE A 149 5.09 -1.67 9.69
N GLY A 150 4.45 -0.51 9.84
CA GLY A 150 4.54 0.59 8.88
C GLY A 150 6.00 1.06 8.67
N ARG A 151 6.76 1.24 9.77
CA ARG A 151 8.19 1.60 9.71
C ARG A 151 9.02 0.52 8.99
N ALA A 152 8.77 -0.74 9.31
CA ALA A 152 9.45 -1.86 8.64
C ALA A 152 9.15 -1.91 7.13
N ALA A 153 7.97 -1.45 6.73
CA ALA A 153 7.60 -1.28 5.32
C ALA A 153 8.13 0.02 4.68
N GLY A 154 8.95 0.80 5.41
CA GLY A 154 9.59 2.03 4.91
C GLY A 154 8.75 3.30 5.04
N MET A 155 7.66 3.28 5.82
CA MET A 155 6.87 4.47 6.11
C MET A 155 7.53 5.29 7.24
N THR A 156 7.53 6.61 7.14
CA THR A 156 7.90 7.49 8.26
C THR A 156 6.74 7.59 9.26
N ASP A 157 7.02 7.96 10.51
CA ASP A 157 5.98 8.19 11.51
C ASP A 157 4.98 9.24 11.04
N GLN A 158 5.46 10.32 10.45
CA GLN A 158 4.60 11.36 9.88
C GLN A 158 3.67 10.80 8.77
N ALA A 159 4.19 9.93 7.90
CA ALA A 159 3.38 9.30 6.85
C ALA A 159 2.32 8.35 7.45
N ILE A 160 2.66 7.60 8.51
CA ILE A 160 1.74 6.71 9.20
C ILE A 160 0.62 7.52 9.88
N GLU A 161 0.97 8.60 10.58
CA GLU A 161 0.00 9.47 11.22
C GLU A 161 -0.91 10.16 10.20
N ALA A 162 -0.34 10.69 9.12
CA ALA A 162 -1.12 11.28 8.02
C ALA A 162 -2.09 10.26 7.41
N CYS A 163 -1.63 9.00 7.27
CA CYS A 163 -2.46 7.89 6.82
C CYS A 163 -3.64 7.63 7.77
N PHE A 164 -3.39 7.47 9.06
CA PHE A 164 -4.43 7.20 10.06
C PHE A 164 -5.47 8.33 10.19
N ASN A 165 -5.12 9.55 9.75
CA ASN A 165 -6.01 10.70 9.74
C ASN A 165 -6.57 11.02 8.34
N ASN A 166 -6.32 10.16 7.33
CA ASN A 166 -6.85 10.37 5.99
C ASN A 166 -8.33 9.98 5.93
N GLN A 167 -9.21 10.98 6.00
CA GLN A 167 -10.64 10.78 6.03
C GLN A 167 -11.19 10.09 4.79
N GLU A 168 -10.64 10.38 3.61
CA GLU A 168 -11.06 9.75 2.35
C GLU A 168 -10.83 8.23 2.37
N ILE A 169 -9.67 7.79 2.89
CA ILE A 169 -9.36 6.36 3.03
C ILE A 169 -10.25 5.72 4.10
N ILE A 170 -10.43 6.40 5.22
CA ILE A 170 -11.30 5.93 6.32
C ILE A 170 -12.72 5.70 5.79
N ASP A 171 -13.28 6.69 5.10
CA ASP A 171 -14.63 6.60 4.54
C ASP A 171 -14.73 5.49 3.49
N GLY A 172 -13.71 5.33 2.65
CA GLY A 172 -13.64 4.24 1.66
C GLY A 172 -13.65 2.86 2.32
N VAL A 173 -12.89 2.66 3.40
CA VAL A 173 -12.87 1.39 4.15
C VAL A 173 -14.24 1.12 4.82
N ILE A 174 -14.84 2.15 5.42
CA ILE A 174 -16.17 2.04 6.02
C ILE A 174 -17.22 1.72 4.95
N GLN A 175 -17.11 2.35 3.77
CA GLN A 175 -18.04 2.13 2.66
C GLN A 175 -17.98 0.69 2.16
N HIS A 176 -16.80 0.05 2.08
CA HIS A 176 -16.68 -1.37 1.73
C HIS A 176 -17.54 -2.26 2.64
N ARG A 177 -17.51 -1.99 3.95
CA ARG A 177 -18.31 -2.70 4.94
C ARG A 177 -19.81 -2.47 4.73
N LEU A 178 -20.22 -1.21 4.62
CA LEU A 178 -21.63 -0.85 4.44
C LEU A 178 -22.22 -1.44 3.14
N ASP A 179 -21.45 -1.44 2.07
CA ASP A 179 -21.87 -2.05 0.80
C ASP A 179 -22.02 -3.56 0.91
N ALA A 180 -21.12 -4.22 1.62
CA ALA A 180 -21.19 -5.67 1.87
C ALA A 180 -22.41 -6.04 2.70
N GLU A 181 -22.69 -5.30 3.79
CA GLU A 181 -23.87 -5.47 4.63
C GLU A 181 -25.14 -5.28 3.80
N LYS A 182 -25.23 -4.18 3.07
CA LYS A 182 -26.42 -3.82 2.29
C LYS A 182 -26.68 -4.76 1.11
N LYS A 183 -25.62 -5.13 0.37
CA LYS A 183 -25.77 -5.86 -0.89
C LYS A 183 -25.88 -7.37 -0.70
N TYR A 184 -25.15 -7.91 0.27
CA TYR A 184 -24.98 -9.36 0.43
C TYR A 184 -25.33 -9.86 1.84
N ASP A 185 -25.78 -8.97 2.76
CA ASP A 185 -26.04 -9.31 4.16
C ASP A 185 -24.81 -9.93 4.87
N VAL A 186 -23.61 -9.41 4.54
CA VAL A 186 -22.37 -9.79 5.24
C VAL A 186 -22.44 -9.27 6.67
N ASN A 187 -22.28 -10.14 7.66
CA ASN A 187 -22.36 -9.80 9.08
C ASN A 187 -21.28 -10.49 9.93
N SER A 188 -20.38 -11.23 9.29
CA SER A 188 -19.29 -11.96 9.93
C SER A 188 -18.09 -12.07 8.98
N THR A 189 -16.89 -12.34 9.55
CA THR A 189 -15.66 -12.53 8.79
C THR A 189 -14.94 -13.84 9.16
N PRO A 190 -14.26 -14.49 8.22
CA PRO A 190 -14.33 -14.20 6.79
C PRO A 190 -15.71 -14.52 6.21
N SER A 191 -16.09 -13.80 5.16
CA SER A 191 -17.23 -14.16 4.32
C SER A 191 -16.83 -14.05 2.86
N PHE A 192 -17.34 -14.94 2.02
CA PHE A 192 -17.00 -14.98 0.60
C PHE A 192 -18.25 -14.76 -0.23
N VAL A 193 -18.12 -13.98 -1.30
CA VAL A 193 -19.14 -13.85 -2.33
C VAL A 193 -18.56 -14.38 -3.63
N ILE A 194 -19.19 -15.41 -4.18
CA ILE A 194 -18.82 -16.04 -5.45
C ILE A 194 -20.07 -16.09 -6.31
N ASP A 195 -20.01 -15.51 -7.51
CA ASP A 195 -21.16 -15.40 -8.41
C ASP A 195 -22.44 -14.85 -7.71
N GLY A 196 -22.25 -13.79 -6.90
CA GLY A 196 -23.35 -13.14 -6.18
C GLY A 196 -23.88 -13.89 -4.97
N LYS A 197 -23.45 -15.14 -4.72
CA LYS A 197 -23.89 -15.95 -3.58
C LYS A 197 -22.94 -15.80 -2.39
N LEU A 198 -23.50 -15.53 -1.21
CA LEU A 198 -22.76 -15.39 0.04
C LEU A 198 -22.50 -16.76 0.70
N TYR A 199 -21.25 -16.94 1.11
CA TYR A 199 -20.77 -18.06 1.94
C TYR A 199 -20.14 -17.48 3.20
N ARG A 200 -20.66 -17.83 4.38
CA ARG A 200 -20.16 -17.33 5.67
C ARG A 200 -19.16 -18.28 6.29
N GLY A 201 -18.15 -17.73 6.95
CA GLY A 201 -17.07 -18.49 7.58
C GLY A 201 -15.96 -18.89 6.61
N ALA A 202 -14.91 -19.50 7.15
CA ALA A 202 -13.79 -20.00 6.36
C ALA A 202 -14.24 -21.19 5.49
N LEU A 203 -13.98 -21.11 4.19
CA LEU A 203 -14.19 -22.20 3.24
C LEU A 203 -12.88 -22.96 3.04
N SER A 204 -12.96 -24.29 2.87
CA SER A 204 -11.80 -25.06 2.40
C SER A 204 -11.54 -24.84 0.91
N VAL A 205 -10.33 -25.17 0.46
CA VAL A 205 -9.99 -25.08 -0.98
C VAL A 205 -10.93 -25.94 -1.81
N GLU A 206 -11.31 -27.15 -1.33
CA GLU A 206 -12.24 -28.06 -2.01
C GLU A 206 -13.62 -27.44 -2.18
N GLN A 207 -14.13 -26.79 -1.13
CA GLN A 207 -15.44 -26.12 -1.19
C GLN A 207 -15.44 -24.98 -2.21
N ILE A 208 -14.35 -24.18 -2.23
CA ILE A 208 -14.20 -23.11 -3.21
C ILE A 208 -14.04 -23.69 -4.62
N ALA A 209 -13.22 -24.74 -4.78
CA ALA A 209 -12.99 -25.38 -6.07
C ALA A 209 -14.28 -25.93 -6.70
N VAL A 210 -15.13 -26.61 -5.92
CA VAL A 210 -16.42 -27.09 -6.40
C VAL A 210 -17.29 -25.96 -6.96
N VAL A 211 -17.32 -24.81 -6.27
CA VAL A 211 -18.09 -23.65 -6.75
C VAL A 211 -17.45 -23.07 -8.00
N VAL A 212 -16.13 -22.85 -7.99
CA VAL A 212 -15.39 -22.28 -9.13
C VAL A 212 -15.50 -23.17 -10.37
N ASP A 213 -15.31 -24.49 -10.23
CA ASP A 213 -15.39 -25.43 -11.36
C ASP A 213 -16.81 -25.50 -11.96
N SER A 214 -17.85 -25.28 -11.15
CA SER A 214 -19.25 -25.21 -11.65
C SER A 214 -19.56 -23.94 -12.44
N LEU A 215 -18.71 -22.92 -12.35
CA LEU A 215 -18.85 -21.63 -13.03
C LEU A 215 -17.89 -21.47 -14.23
N GLN A 216 -17.09 -22.49 -14.52
CA GLN A 216 -16.25 -22.47 -15.73
C GLN A 216 -17.11 -22.61 -16.98
N PRO A 217 -16.73 -21.92 -18.09
CA PRO A 217 -17.45 -21.99 -19.37
C PRO A 217 -17.44 -23.38 -20.00
#